data_9f04e5b5fcabd62a67a18f31191c6c78
#
_entry.id   9f04e5b5fcabd62a67a18f31191c6c78
#
_cell.length_a   1.000
_cell.length_b   1.000
_cell.length_c   1.000
_cell.angle_alpha   90.00
_cell.angle_beta   90.00
_cell.angle_gamma   90.00
#
_symmetry.space_group_name_H-M   'P 1'
#
loop_
_entity.id
_entity.type
_entity.pdbx_description
1 polymer ?
#
loop_
_entity_poly.entity_id
_entity_poly.type
_entity_poly.pdbx_seq_one_letter_code
_entity_poly.pdbx_strand_id
1 'polypeptide(L)'
;MKILSLYCGAGGLDEGLKQAGFKTTLAIDINKDACETMKLNHDCEVINGKVSDYESSFGDFDIIIGGPPCPEFSRANKNRTFNSCEVDLFWSIVDRIKPSFYMMENVQDVIRVVNRDNYLVNVSDYGVAQDRLRRIFTNLPLPKSRNKKTLYDVLGNTGFDYLTDFAFPNRNQKCPSRNMSEISMTLTTMKHFYLTSIPIYTRKYLPKEKHVWLNKDKTSLTNGKPCREITHKERAMIQGFPEDYVFYGNDVSIRKQIGNAVPPPLANAFFSQIQIPITVLNKGNAK
;
A
#
# COMPACT_ATOMS: atom_id res chain seq x y z
N MET A 1 20.87 5.76 12.06
CA MET A 1 19.69 5.23 12.80
C MET A 1 19.46 3.80 12.36
N LYS A 2 19.27 2.88 13.29
CA LYS A 2 18.89 1.48 13.01
C LYS A 2 17.36 1.37 12.85
N ILE A 3 16.91 0.76 11.79
CA ILE A 3 15.47 0.67 11.45
C ILE A 3 15.04 -0.79 11.33
N LEU A 4 14.00 -1.16 12.08
CA LEU A 4 13.36 -2.46 12.03
C LEU A 4 12.02 -2.36 11.30
N SER A 5 11.87 -3.13 10.22
CA SER A 5 10.64 -3.23 9.45
C SER A 5 9.96 -4.57 9.68
N LEU A 6 8.86 -4.56 10.43
CA LEU A 6 8.07 -5.74 10.77
C LEU A 6 6.90 -5.88 9.80
N TYR A 7 6.63 -7.12 9.34
CA TYR A 7 5.58 -7.35 8.32
C TYR A 7 5.81 -6.46 7.08
N CYS A 8 7.07 -6.41 6.62
CA CYS A 8 7.51 -5.43 5.62
C CYS A 8 6.78 -5.57 4.27
N GLY A 9 6.19 -6.73 3.99
CA GLY A 9 5.58 -7.00 2.70
C GLY A 9 6.55 -6.72 1.55
N ALA A 10 6.07 -6.05 0.52
CA ALA A 10 6.88 -5.63 -0.62
C ALA A 10 7.67 -4.32 -0.38
N GLY A 11 7.87 -3.90 0.87
CA GLY A 11 8.70 -2.74 1.18
C GLY A 11 8.05 -1.36 0.92
N GLY A 12 6.72 -1.26 0.95
CA GLY A 12 6.06 0.03 0.68
C GLY A 12 6.36 1.11 1.74
N LEU A 13 6.35 0.74 3.04
CA LEU A 13 6.81 1.63 4.11
C LEU A 13 8.30 1.97 3.95
N ASP A 14 9.11 0.96 3.67
CA ASP A 14 10.56 1.05 3.52
C ASP A 14 10.96 1.95 2.35
N GLU A 15 10.25 1.87 1.22
CA GLU A 15 10.45 2.76 0.09
C GLU A 15 10.14 4.22 0.46
N GLY A 16 9.07 4.45 1.22
CA GLY A 16 8.76 5.79 1.71
C GLY A 16 9.82 6.34 2.67
N LEU A 17 10.38 5.50 3.54
CA LEU A 17 11.52 5.87 4.39
C LEU A 17 12.78 6.16 3.56
N LYS A 18 13.08 5.33 2.55
CA LYS A 18 14.20 5.55 1.63
C LYS A 18 14.09 6.90 0.93
N GLN A 19 12.89 7.27 0.47
CA GLN A 19 12.61 8.58 -0.13
C GLN A 19 12.77 9.75 0.88
N ALA A 20 12.60 9.48 2.18
CA ALA A 20 12.86 10.45 3.26
C ALA A 20 14.32 10.48 3.73
N GLY A 21 15.22 9.72 3.09
CA GLY A 21 16.66 9.69 3.39
C GLY A 21 17.06 8.68 4.47
N PHE A 22 16.20 7.73 4.81
CA PHE A 22 16.48 6.65 5.76
C PHE A 22 16.76 5.33 5.04
N LYS A 23 17.49 4.43 5.72
CA LYS A 23 17.78 3.08 5.22
C LYS A 23 17.32 2.06 6.25
N THR A 24 16.44 1.15 5.85
CA THR A 24 16.05 -0.01 6.66
C THR A 24 17.28 -0.86 6.98
N THR A 25 17.40 -1.30 8.23
CA THR A 25 18.52 -2.15 8.69
C THR A 25 18.13 -3.62 8.59
N LEU A 26 16.96 -3.94 9.13
CA LEU A 26 16.42 -5.31 9.18
C LEU A 26 14.93 -5.29 8.81
N ALA A 27 14.54 -6.14 7.88
CA ALA A 27 13.15 -6.34 7.48
C ALA A 27 12.75 -7.81 7.68
N ILE A 28 11.49 -8.05 8.05
CA ILE A 28 10.97 -9.40 8.24
C ILE A 28 9.55 -9.51 7.68
N ASP A 29 9.29 -10.59 6.93
CA ASP A 29 7.97 -10.97 6.45
C ASP A 29 7.88 -12.50 6.26
N ILE A 30 6.71 -13.07 6.46
CA ILE A 30 6.46 -14.50 6.24
C ILE A 30 6.37 -14.86 4.74
N ASN A 31 6.04 -13.90 3.89
CA ASN A 31 5.85 -14.12 2.45
C ASN A 31 7.18 -14.09 1.70
N LYS A 32 7.58 -15.24 1.18
CA LYS A 32 8.84 -15.42 0.45
C LYS A 32 8.97 -14.45 -0.75
N ASP A 33 7.93 -14.33 -1.58
CA ASP A 33 7.99 -13.46 -2.77
C ASP A 33 8.13 -11.98 -2.38
N ALA A 34 7.47 -11.56 -1.29
CA ALA A 34 7.59 -10.23 -0.75
C ALA A 34 9.01 -9.95 -0.22
N CYS A 35 9.62 -10.93 0.46
CA CYS A 35 11.01 -10.83 0.90
C CYS A 35 11.98 -10.71 -0.29
N GLU A 36 11.76 -11.45 -1.37
CA GLU A 36 12.58 -11.32 -2.59
C GLU A 36 12.37 -9.95 -3.25
N THR A 37 11.13 -9.44 -3.30
CA THR A 37 10.85 -8.06 -3.75
C THR A 37 11.60 -7.05 -2.89
N MET A 38 11.59 -7.22 -1.57
CA MET A 38 12.31 -6.34 -0.64
C MET A 38 13.80 -6.31 -0.92
N LYS A 39 14.44 -7.48 -1.12
CA LYS A 39 15.88 -7.61 -1.45
C LYS A 39 16.26 -6.96 -2.78
N LEU A 40 15.36 -6.96 -3.77
CA LEU A 40 15.62 -6.36 -5.08
C LEU A 40 15.66 -4.83 -5.03
N ASN A 41 14.98 -4.19 -4.06
CA ASN A 41 14.80 -2.74 -4.02
C ASN A 41 15.50 -2.05 -2.85
N HIS A 42 15.90 -2.82 -1.81
CA HIS A 42 16.47 -2.30 -0.58
C HIS A 42 17.74 -3.07 -0.19
N ASP A 43 18.79 -2.32 0.09
CA ASP A 43 20.06 -2.87 0.62
C ASP A 43 19.94 -2.97 2.16
N CYS A 44 19.29 -4.04 2.66
CA CYS A 44 19.12 -4.35 4.07
C CYS A 44 19.08 -5.87 4.29
N GLU A 45 19.23 -6.28 5.53
CA GLU A 45 18.98 -7.68 5.90
C GLU A 45 17.49 -7.99 5.80
N VAL A 46 17.12 -9.12 5.16
CA VAL A 46 15.72 -9.53 5.01
C VAL A 46 15.54 -10.96 5.48
N ILE A 47 14.74 -11.14 6.52
CA ILE A 47 14.38 -12.44 7.08
C ILE A 47 13.04 -12.90 6.51
N ASN A 48 13.01 -14.09 5.91
CA ASN A 48 11.76 -14.74 5.55
C ASN A 48 11.30 -15.64 6.70
N GLY A 49 10.41 -15.15 7.56
CA GLY A 49 9.94 -15.86 8.74
C GLY A 49 8.80 -15.14 9.46
N LYS A 50 8.29 -15.77 10.52
CA LYS A 50 7.31 -15.14 11.40
C LYS A 50 7.99 -14.18 12.36
N VAL A 51 7.40 -13.01 12.60
CA VAL A 51 7.94 -12.03 13.55
C VAL A 51 8.06 -12.64 14.96
N SER A 52 7.10 -13.49 15.37
CA SER A 52 7.11 -14.20 16.66
C SER A 52 8.35 -15.06 16.89
N ASP A 53 8.94 -15.61 15.85
CA ASP A 53 10.08 -16.53 15.97
C ASP A 53 11.40 -15.77 16.25
N TYR A 54 11.42 -14.46 16.04
CA TYR A 54 12.61 -13.61 16.13
C TYR A 54 12.47 -12.49 17.17
N GLU A 55 11.29 -12.28 17.77
CA GLU A 55 11.03 -11.12 18.64
C GLU A 55 12.03 -10.97 19.78
N SER A 56 12.44 -12.08 20.41
CA SER A 56 13.40 -12.09 21.52
C SER A 56 14.83 -11.76 21.10
N SER A 57 15.17 -11.89 19.81
CA SER A 57 16.50 -11.62 19.26
C SER A 57 16.67 -10.16 18.82
N PHE A 58 15.58 -9.39 18.73
CA PHE A 58 15.68 -7.98 18.34
C PHE A 58 16.36 -7.16 19.43
N GLY A 59 17.52 -6.59 19.09
CA GLY A 59 18.24 -5.60 19.91
C GLY A 59 17.62 -4.20 19.81
N ASP A 60 18.44 -3.19 20.03
CA ASP A 60 18.02 -1.80 19.98
C ASP A 60 17.83 -1.31 18.54
N PHE A 61 16.71 -0.67 18.30
CA PHE A 61 16.39 0.03 17.05
C PHE A 61 15.89 1.44 17.35
N ASP A 62 16.29 2.39 16.52
CA ASP A 62 15.88 3.80 16.65
C ASP A 62 14.47 4.03 16.08
N ILE A 63 14.11 3.26 15.06
CA ILE A 63 12.82 3.34 14.37
C ILE A 63 12.26 1.93 14.20
N ILE A 64 10.97 1.75 14.51
CA ILE A 64 10.21 0.53 14.21
C ILE A 64 9.02 0.88 13.33
N ILE A 65 8.93 0.23 12.18
CA ILE A 65 7.80 0.37 11.26
C ILE A 65 7.13 -0.98 11.02
N GLY A 66 5.86 -0.96 10.62
CA GLY A 66 5.19 -2.21 10.24
C GLY A 66 3.75 -2.06 9.81
N GLY A 67 3.30 -3.07 9.06
CA GLY A 67 1.91 -3.25 8.66
C GLY A 67 1.43 -4.64 9.06
N PRO A 68 1.18 -4.92 10.36
CA PRO A 68 0.76 -6.25 10.79
C PRO A 68 -0.51 -6.68 10.06
N PRO A 69 -0.61 -7.96 9.67
CA PRO A 69 -1.73 -8.46 8.88
C PRO A 69 -3.06 -8.24 9.59
N CYS A 70 -4.06 -7.81 8.81
CA CYS A 70 -5.40 -7.48 9.32
C CYS A 70 -6.51 -8.26 8.60
N PRO A 71 -6.36 -9.56 8.28
CA PRO A 71 -7.39 -10.30 7.57
C PRO A 71 -8.72 -10.32 8.34
N GLU A 72 -8.67 -10.18 9.64
CA GLU A 72 -9.81 -10.25 10.56
C GLU A 72 -10.54 -8.91 10.73
N PHE A 73 -9.86 -7.78 10.50
CA PHE A 73 -10.44 -6.43 10.57
C PHE A 73 -10.91 -5.92 9.21
N SER A 74 -10.48 -6.56 8.11
CA SER A 74 -10.82 -6.12 6.77
C SER A 74 -12.32 -6.26 6.50
N ARG A 75 -12.95 -5.18 6.00
CA ARG A 75 -14.36 -5.21 5.55
C ARG A 75 -14.61 -6.20 4.42
N ALA A 76 -13.57 -6.67 3.75
CA ALA A 76 -13.65 -7.70 2.73
C ALA A 76 -13.81 -9.12 3.32
N ASN A 77 -13.47 -9.32 4.60
CA ASN A 77 -13.64 -10.61 5.28
C ASN A 77 -15.04 -10.70 5.90
N LYS A 78 -15.82 -11.69 5.49
CA LYS A 78 -17.16 -11.94 6.03
C LYS A 78 -17.15 -12.60 7.42
N ASN A 79 -16.05 -13.30 7.77
CA ASN A 79 -15.87 -14.04 9.03
C ASN A 79 -14.85 -13.34 9.92
N ARG A 80 -15.19 -12.15 10.45
CA ARG A 80 -14.31 -11.36 11.29
C ARG A 80 -14.25 -11.94 12.70
N THR A 81 -13.07 -12.29 13.18
CA THR A 81 -12.85 -12.83 14.53
C THR A 81 -12.24 -11.80 15.49
N PHE A 82 -11.76 -10.66 14.97
CA PHE A 82 -11.07 -9.60 15.72
C PHE A 82 -9.91 -10.12 16.59
N ASN A 83 -9.17 -11.11 16.09
CA ASN A 83 -7.95 -11.58 16.72
C ASN A 83 -6.82 -10.57 16.46
N SER A 84 -6.19 -10.07 17.52
CA SER A 84 -5.20 -8.98 17.47
C SER A 84 -3.75 -9.46 17.61
N CYS A 85 -3.50 -10.78 17.63
CA CYS A 85 -2.19 -11.36 17.97
C CYS A 85 -0.98 -10.67 17.31
N GLU A 86 -1.03 -10.43 15.99
CA GLU A 86 0.10 -9.81 15.28
C GLU A 86 0.21 -8.30 15.56
N VAL A 87 -0.93 -7.65 15.83
CA VAL A 87 -0.97 -6.25 16.24
C VAL A 87 -0.44 -6.09 17.66
N ASP A 88 -0.85 -6.98 18.57
CA ASP A 88 -0.37 -7.00 19.95
C ASP A 88 1.13 -7.31 20.03
N LEU A 89 1.61 -8.22 19.17
CA LEU A 89 3.03 -8.53 19.02
C LEU A 89 3.84 -7.32 18.55
N PHE A 90 3.34 -6.58 17.56
CA PHE A 90 3.97 -5.34 17.12
C PHE A 90 4.15 -4.35 18.29
N TRP A 91 3.10 -4.18 19.10
CA TRP A 91 3.15 -3.28 20.24
C TRP A 91 4.03 -3.78 21.38
N SER A 92 4.07 -5.09 21.65
CA SER A 92 4.98 -5.66 22.65
C SER A 92 6.44 -5.37 22.30
N ILE A 93 6.80 -5.47 21.02
CA ILE A 93 8.14 -5.15 20.53
C ILE A 93 8.45 -3.65 20.68
N VAL A 94 7.52 -2.78 20.28
CA VAL A 94 7.67 -1.31 20.43
C VAL A 94 7.82 -0.93 21.91
N ASP A 95 6.98 -1.46 22.79
CA ASP A 95 7.00 -1.15 24.22
C ASP A 95 8.28 -1.66 24.92
N ARG A 96 8.84 -2.78 24.45
CA ARG A 96 10.10 -3.35 24.97
C ARG A 96 11.32 -2.57 24.48
N ILE A 97 11.40 -2.28 23.18
CA ILE A 97 12.56 -1.63 22.56
C ILE A 97 12.55 -0.11 22.81
N LYS A 98 11.38 0.51 22.90
CA LYS A 98 11.19 1.95 23.10
C LYS A 98 11.94 2.79 22.06
N PRO A 99 11.68 2.58 20.76
CA PRO A 99 12.35 3.30 19.69
C PRO A 99 12.05 4.81 19.77
N SER A 100 12.95 5.65 19.23
CA SER A 100 12.70 7.10 19.11
C SER A 100 11.47 7.41 18.27
N PHE A 101 11.25 6.62 17.22
CA PHE A 101 10.09 6.75 16.35
C PHE A 101 9.48 5.39 16.00
N TYR A 102 8.18 5.37 15.84
CA TYR A 102 7.47 4.19 15.34
C TYR A 102 6.34 4.59 14.39
N MET A 103 5.99 3.67 13.48
CA MET A 103 4.82 3.80 12.63
C MET A 103 4.21 2.44 12.35
N MET A 104 2.95 2.25 12.74
CA MET A 104 2.14 1.10 12.35
C MET A 104 1.01 1.56 11.43
N GLU A 105 0.87 0.92 10.28
CA GLU A 105 -0.28 1.12 9.39
C GLU A 105 -1.26 -0.04 9.51
N ASN A 106 -2.55 0.27 9.43
CA ASN A 106 -3.56 -0.76 9.37
C ASN A 106 -4.87 -0.25 8.73
N VAL A 107 -5.81 -1.17 8.51
CA VAL A 107 -7.16 -0.82 8.05
C VAL A 107 -7.94 -0.05 9.11
N GLN A 108 -8.98 0.67 8.67
CA GLN A 108 -9.75 1.57 9.52
C GLN A 108 -10.34 0.88 10.78
N ASP A 109 -10.82 -0.35 10.65
CA ASP A 109 -11.53 -1.06 11.72
C ASP A 109 -10.61 -1.62 12.83
N VAL A 110 -9.28 -1.54 12.70
CA VAL A 110 -8.31 -1.93 13.74
C VAL A 110 -8.48 -1.15 15.04
N ILE A 111 -9.07 0.06 14.98
CA ILE A 111 -9.36 0.89 16.16
C ILE A 111 -10.25 0.18 17.20
N ARG A 112 -10.93 -0.90 16.83
CA ARG A 112 -11.77 -1.68 17.74
C ARG A 112 -10.97 -2.50 18.76
N VAL A 113 -9.68 -2.73 18.50
CA VAL A 113 -8.78 -3.53 19.35
C VAL A 113 -7.53 -2.77 19.80
N VAL A 114 -7.22 -1.64 19.18
CA VAL A 114 -6.05 -0.82 19.52
C VAL A 114 -6.49 0.51 20.11
N ASN A 115 -6.17 0.71 21.39
CA ASN A 115 -6.40 1.99 22.10
C ASN A 115 -5.08 2.74 22.26
N ARG A 116 -4.61 3.35 21.17
CA ARG A 116 -3.41 4.20 21.12
C ARG A 116 -3.65 5.39 20.21
N ASP A 117 -2.89 6.44 20.39
CA ASP A 117 -2.94 7.64 19.53
C ASP A 117 -2.74 7.27 18.07
N ASN A 118 -3.61 7.80 17.22
CA ASN A 118 -3.61 7.46 15.81
C ASN A 118 -4.26 8.55 14.96
N TYR A 119 -3.96 8.49 13.66
CA TYR A 119 -4.59 9.31 12.64
C TYR A 119 -5.40 8.45 11.67
N LEU A 120 -6.61 8.89 11.32
CA LEU A 120 -7.33 8.34 10.17
C LEU A 120 -6.98 9.22 8.97
N VAL A 121 -6.30 8.65 7.99
CA VAL A 121 -5.82 9.38 6.82
C VAL A 121 -6.38 8.77 5.53
N ASN A 122 -6.62 9.63 4.54
CA ASN A 122 -6.79 9.17 3.16
C ASN A 122 -5.45 9.29 2.45
N VAL A 123 -4.96 8.21 1.86
CA VAL A 123 -3.65 8.22 1.20
C VAL A 123 -3.60 9.21 0.01
N SER A 124 -4.76 9.54 -0.58
CA SER A 124 -4.86 10.56 -1.63
C SER A 124 -4.40 11.95 -1.16
N ASP A 125 -4.50 12.25 0.14
CA ASP A 125 -4.06 13.52 0.71
C ASP A 125 -2.52 13.63 0.79
N TYR A 126 -1.82 12.55 0.44
CA TYR A 126 -0.35 12.47 0.45
C TYR A 126 0.25 12.21 -0.95
N GLY A 127 -0.51 12.53 -2.02
CA GLY A 127 -0.03 12.44 -3.40
C GLY A 127 -0.11 11.04 -4.02
N VAL A 128 -0.97 10.17 -3.48
CA VAL A 128 -1.30 8.87 -4.05
C VAL A 128 -2.57 8.99 -4.86
N ALA A 129 -2.58 8.53 -6.11
CA ALA A 129 -3.76 8.61 -6.97
C ALA A 129 -4.83 7.56 -6.62
N GLN A 130 -5.11 7.37 -5.31
CA GLN A 130 -6.02 6.35 -4.83
C GLN A 130 -6.81 6.83 -3.61
N ASP A 131 -8.13 6.61 -3.63
CA ASP A 131 -9.01 6.83 -2.48
C ASP A 131 -8.93 5.60 -1.57
N ARG A 132 -8.16 5.73 -0.45
CA ARG A 132 -7.84 4.61 0.45
C ARG A 132 -7.67 5.13 1.88
N LEU A 133 -8.62 4.83 2.75
CA LEU A 133 -8.56 5.19 4.17
C LEU A 133 -7.71 4.20 4.96
N ARG A 134 -6.80 4.74 5.81
CA ARG A 134 -5.92 3.96 6.68
C ARG A 134 -5.78 4.58 8.06
N ARG A 135 -5.56 3.73 9.07
CA ARG A 135 -5.14 4.13 10.40
C ARG A 135 -3.62 4.10 10.50
N ILE A 136 -3.06 5.19 11.00
CA ILE A 136 -1.64 5.34 11.25
C ILE A 136 -1.44 5.58 12.73
N PHE A 137 -0.75 4.67 13.39
CA PHE A 137 -0.33 4.78 14.78
C PHE A 137 1.14 5.17 14.79
N THR A 138 1.46 6.31 15.36
CA THR A 138 2.82 6.85 15.35
C THR A 138 2.97 7.93 16.42
N ASN A 139 4.19 8.15 16.89
CA ASN A 139 4.54 9.30 17.71
C ASN A 139 5.03 10.51 16.89
N LEU A 140 4.98 10.42 15.56
CA LEU A 140 5.23 11.56 14.68
C LEU A 140 3.97 12.44 14.54
N PRO A 141 4.12 13.76 14.37
CA PRO A 141 2.97 14.62 14.10
C PRO A 141 2.32 14.31 12.75
N LEU A 142 1.04 14.64 12.62
CA LEU A 142 0.33 14.51 11.34
C LEU A 142 0.97 15.43 10.29
N PRO A 143 1.47 14.92 9.17
CA PRO A 143 2.07 15.76 8.15
C PRO A 143 1.01 16.59 7.42
N LYS A 144 1.42 17.75 6.89
CA LYS A 144 0.56 18.55 6.02
C LYS A 144 0.15 17.75 4.79
N SER A 145 -1.11 17.88 4.38
CA SER A 145 -1.59 17.27 3.13
C SER A 145 -0.83 17.85 1.93
N ARG A 146 -0.63 16.99 0.93
CA ARG A 146 -0.04 17.34 -0.37
C ARG A 146 -1.13 17.46 -1.43
N ASN A 147 -0.80 18.02 -2.59
CA ASN A 147 -1.73 18.05 -3.71
C ASN A 147 -2.12 16.61 -4.11
N LYS A 148 -3.43 16.40 -4.28
CA LYS A 148 -3.95 15.13 -4.77
C LYS A 148 -3.50 14.91 -6.21
N LYS A 149 -3.14 13.67 -6.52
CA LYS A 149 -2.82 13.23 -7.87
C LYS A 149 -4.01 12.49 -8.47
N THR A 150 -4.28 12.77 -9.74
CA THR A 150 -5.27 12.02 -10.53
C THR A 150 -4.62 10.78 -11.16
N LEU A 151 -5.43 9.92 -11.76
CA LEU A 151 -4.92 8.81 -12.58
C LEU A 151 -4.07 9.31 -13.74
N TYR A 152 -4.47 10.45 -14.37
CA TYR A 152 -3.73 11.06 -15.47
C TYR A 152 -2.33 11.55 -15.02
N ASP A 153 -2.23 12.14 -13.82
CA ASP A 153 -0.95 12.61 -13.27
C ASP A 153 0.05 11.45 -13.03
N VAL A 154 -0.45 10.24 -12.85
CA VAL A 154 0.36 9.06 -12.54
C VAL A 154 0.63 8.20 -13.76
N LEU A 155 -0.39 7.97 -14.60
CA LEU A 155 -0.29 7.05 -15.74
C LEU A 155 -0.03 7.76 -17.07
N GLY A 156 -0.19 9.09 -17.10
CA GLY A 156 -0.11 9.88 -18.35
C GLY A 156 -1.24 9.54 -19.32
N ASN A 157 -0.97 9.78 -20.60
CA ASN A 157 -1.92 9.47 -21.67
C ASN A 157 -1.84 7.98 -22.03
N THR A 158 -2.80 7.21 -21.55
CA THR A 158 -2.91 5.75 -21.81
C THR A 158 -3.69 5.43 -23.10
N GLY A 159 -4.30 6.44 -23.75
CA GLY A 159 -5.26 6.25 -24.86
C GLY A 159 -6.65 5.80 -24.39
N PHE A 160 -6.91 5.79 -23.06
CA PHE A 160 -8.19 5.44 -22.46
C PHE A 160 -8.62 6.52 -21.48
N ASP A 161 -9.94 6.68 -21.31
CA ASP A 161 -10.52 7.75 -20.48
C ASP A 161 -10.90 7.30 -19.08
N TYR A 162 -10.98 5.98 -18.82
CA TYR A 162 -11.48 5.42 -17.57
C TYR A 162 -10.67 4.24 -17.07
N LEU A 163 -10.53 4.15 -15.74
CA LEU A 163 -10.12 2.95 -15.01
C LEU A 163 -11.37 2.25 -14.44
N THR A 164 -11.58 0.99 -14.79
CA THR A 164 -12.80 0.24 -14.51
C THR A 164 -12.53 -1.04 -13.72
N ASP A 165 -13.32 -1.30 -12.68
CA ASP A 165 -13.34 -2.56 -11.92
C ASP A 165 -14.47 -3.46 -12.43
N PHE A 166 -14.14 -4.51 -13.20
CA PHE A 166 -15.11 -5.49 -13.69
C PHE A 166 -15.41 -6.62 -12.72
N ALA A 167 -14.58 -6.84 -11.68
CA ALA A 167 -14.67 -8.02 -10.85
C ALA A 167 -15.93 -8.07 -9.98
N PHE A 168 -16.42 -6.90 -9.55
CA PHE A 168 -17.68 -6.79 -8.81
C PHE A 168 -18.29 -5.41 -9.03
N PRO A 169 -19.39 -5.31 -9.75
CA PRO A 169 -20.27 -4.18 -9.61
C PRO A 169 -20.81 -4.22 -8.18
N ASN A 170 -20.15 -3.49 -7.28
CA ASN A 170 -20.62 -3.35 -5.91
C ASN A 170 -22.08 -2.91 -5.98
N ARG A 171 -23.00 -3.64 -5.35
CA ARG A 171 -24.45 -3.42 -5.46
C ARG A 171 -24.87 -1.98 -5.17
N ASN A 172 -24.00 -1.23 -4.48
CA ASN A 172 -24.22 0.17 -4.08
C ASN A 172 -23.45 1.20 -4.92
N GLN A 173 -22.61 0.79 -5.86
CA GLN A 173 -21.80 1.69 -6.68
C GLN A 173 -22.46 1.87 -8.05
N LYS A 174 -22.83 3.14 -8.39
CA LYS A 174 -23.49 3.47 -9.68
C LYS A 174 -22.58 3.21 -10.88
N CYS A 175 -21.30 3.55 -10.73
CA CYS A 175 -20.31 3.42 -11.77
C CYS A 175 -19.00 2.86 -11.17
N PRO A 176 -18.57 1.64 -11.58
CA PRO A 176 -17.29 1.08 -11.15
C PRO A 176 -16.10 1.69 -11.91
N SER A 177 -16.33 2.69 -12.75
CA SER A 177 -15.31 3.42 -13.51
C SER A 177 -14.94 4.73 -12.83
N ARG A 178 -13.67 5.11 -12.93
CA ARG A 178 -13.14 6.43 -12.60
C ARG A 178 -12.56 7.05 -13.84
N ASN A 179 -12.90 8.31 -14.11
CA ASN A 179 -12.25 9.07 -15.18
C ASN A 179 -10.76 9.25 -14.87
N MET A 180 -9.92 9.35 -15.89
CA MET A 180 -8.48 9.53 -15.71
C MET A 180 -8.12 10.86 -15.04
N SER A 181 -9.02 11.86 -15.08
CA SER A 181 -8.90 13.11 -14.31
C SER A 181 -9.31 13.00 -12.85
N GLU A 182 -9.72 11.82 -12.38
CA GLU A 182 -10.14 11.56 -11.02
C GLU A 182 -9.11 10.72 -10.26
N ILE A 183 -9.33 10.58 -8.95
CA ILE A 183 -8.57 9.68 -8.09
C ILE A 183 -9.11 8.25 -8.28
N SER A 184 -8.23 7.26 -8.35
CA SER A 184 -8.60 5.85 -8.41
C SER A 184 -9.41 5.42 -7.19
N MET A 185 -10.25 4.41 -7.35
CA MET A 185 -10.78 3.62 -6.24
C MET A 185 -9.66 2.78 -5.60
N THR A 186 -9.90 2.29 -4.38
CA THR A 186 -8.93 1.41 -3.68
C THR A 186 -8.57 0.19 -4.52
N LEU A 187 -7.31 0.06 -4.90
CA LEU A 187 -6.79 -1.16 -5.52
C LEU A 187 -6.72 -2.27 -4.48
N THR A 188 -7.30 -3.41 -4.80
CA THR A 188 -7.33 -4.58 -3.92
C THR A 188 -6.49 -5.72 -4.50
N THR A 189 -6.19 -6.70 -3.65
CA THR A 189 -5.37 -7.86 -4.02
C THR A 189 -6.02 -8.79 -5.04
N MET A 190 -7.35 -8.80 -5.09
CA MET A 190 -8.13 -9.81 -5.83
C MET A 190 -8.78 -9.27 -7.11
N LYS A 191 -8.79 -7.96 -7.33
CA LYS A 191 -9.53 -7.34 -8.42
C LYS A 191 -8.68 -7.10 -9.66
N HIS A 192 -9.30 -7.32 -10.82
CA HIS A 192 -8.76 -6.95 -12.11
C HIS A 192 -9.30 -5.59 -12.52
N PHE A 193 -8.42 -4.67 -12.82
CA PHE A 193 -8.76 -3.33 -13.29
C PHE A 193 -8.42 -3.20 -14.76
N TYR A 194 -9.32 -2.57 -15.52
CA TYR A 194 -9.18 -2.36 -16.95
C TYR A 194 -9.25 -0.88 -17.31
N LEU A 195 -8.44 -0.47 -18.26
CA LEU A 195 -8.58 0.80 -18.92
C LEU A 195 -9.64 0.67 -20.02
N THR A 196 -10.57 1.62 -20.08
CA THR A 196 -11.71 1.61 -21.00
C THR A 196 -11.92 3.01 -21.59
N SER A 197 -12.41 3.07 -22.83
CA SER A 197 -12.75 4.35 -23.49
C SER A 197 -14.13 4.89 -23.13
N ILE A 198 -14.92 4.14 -22.36
CA ILE A 198 -16.24 4.54 -21.89
C ILE A 198 -16.44 4.18 -20.43
N PRO A 199 -17.26 4.91 -19.67
CA PRO A 199 -17.62 4.52 -18.31
C PRO A 199 -18.53 3.30 -18.33
N ILE A 200 -18.29 2.38 -17.37
CA ILE A 200 -19.13 1.20 -17.18
C ILE A 200 -20.03 1.41 -15.97
N TYR A 201 -21.32 1.16 -16.16
CA TYR A 201 -22.32 1.29 -15.09
C TYR A 201 -22.80 -0.07 -14.60
N THR A 202 -23.20 -0.16 -13.33
CA THR A 202 -23.71 -1.39 -12.76
C THR A 202 -25.12 -1.68 -13.28
N ARG A 203 -25.47 -2.96 -13.41
CA ARG A 203 -26.79 -3.45 -13.86
C ARG A 203 -27.97 -2.80 -13.14
N LYS A 204 -27.82 -2.47 -11.87
CA LYS A 204 -28.90 -1.88 -11.06
C LYS A 204 -29.40 -0.54 -11.61
N TYR A 205 -28.56 0.18 -12.35
CA TYR A 205 -28.83 1.57 -12.77
C TYR A 205 -29.04 1.73 -14.28
N LEU A 206 -28.99 0.64 -15.05
CA LEU A 206 -29.20 0.66 -16.50
C LEU A 206 -30.12 -0.48 -16.93
N PRO A 207 -30.95 -0.25 -17.98
CA PRO A 207 -31.67 -1.32 -18.66
C PRO A 207 -30.71 -2.38 -19.21
N LYS A 208 -31.18 -3.64 -19.33
CA LYS A 208 -30.32 -4.77 -19.75
C LYS A 208 -29.63 -4.55 -21.09
N GLU A 209 -30.29 -3.92 -22.03
CA GLU A 209 -29.81 -3.59 -23.38
C GLU A 209 -28.63 -2.60 -23.39
N LYS A 210 -28.43 -1.87 -22.30
CA LYS A 210 -27.31 -0.91 -22.12
C LYS A 210 -26.15 -1.48 -21.30
N HIS A 211 -26.22 -2.77 -20.93
CA HIS A 211 -25.14 -3.41 -20.20
C HIS A 211 -23.94 -3.63 -21.11
N VAL A 212 -22.77 -3.17 -20.66
CA VAL A 212 -21.51 -3.39 -21.34
C VAL A 212 -20.63 -4.29 -20.47
N TRP A 213 -20.04 -5.31 -21.07
CA TRP A 213 -19.21 -6.31 -20.40
C TRP A 213 -17.89 -6.49 -21.12
N LEU A 214 -16.95 -7.07 -20.41
CA LEU A 214 -15.70 -7.56 -20.97
C LEU A 214 -15.99 -8.78 -21.85
N ASN A 215 -15.49 -8.81 -23.07
CA ASN A 215 -15.53 -9.97 -23.95
C ASN A 215 -14.62 -11.09 -23.41
N LYS A 216 -14.82 -12.30 -23.92
CA LYS A 216 -14.04 -13.48 -23.48
C LYS A 216 -12.54 -13.31 -23.69
N ASP A 217 -12.13 -12.61 -24.73
CA ASP A 217 -10.74 -12.30 -25.06
C ASP A 217 -10.10 -11.24 -24.13
N LYS A 218 -10.93 -10.51 -23.35
CA LYS A 218 -10.53 -9.45 -22.44
C LYS A 218 -9.83 -8.24 -23.11
N THR A 219 -9.92 -8.12 -24.42
CA THR A 219 -9.32 -7.03 -25.21
C THR A 219 -10.33 -6.01 -25.67
N SER A 220 -11.61 -6.36 -25.60
CA SER A 220 -12.71 -5.49 -26.01
C SER A 220 -13.94 -5.65 -25.11
N LEU A 221 -14.84 -4.67 -25.21
CA LEU A 221 -16.16 -4.66 -24.57
C LEU A 221 -17.21 -5.24 -25.49
N THR A 222 -18.36 -5.67 -24.96
CA THR A 222 -19.48 -6.23 -25.74
C THR A 222 -20.06 -5.25 -26.76
N ASN A 223 -19.78 -3.96 -26.65
CA ASN A 223 -20.13 -2.91 -27.63
C ASN A 223 -19.02 -2.63 -28.65
N GLY A 224 -18.00 -3.49 -28.74
CA GLY A 224 -16.88 -3.37 -29.67
C GLY A 224 -15.80 -2.35 -29.29
N LYS A 225 -15.95 -1.62 -28.19
CA LYS A 225 -14.91 -0.67 -27.74
C LYS A 225 -13.69 -1.39 -27.16
N PRO A 226 -12.45 -0.93 -27.43
CA PRO A 226 -11.26 -1.56 -26.91
C PRO A 226 -11.17 -1.38 -25.39
N CYS A 227 -10.52 -2.33 -24.73
CA CYS A 227 -10.12 -2.26 -23.34
C CYS A 227 -8.86 -3.10 -23.11
N ARG A 228 -8.15 -2.84 -22.03
CA ARG A 228 -7.05 -3.70 -21.57
C ARG A 228 -6.95 -3.70 -20.06
N GLU A 229 -6.44 -4.78 -19.50
CA GLU A 229 -6.07 -4.80 -18.09
C GLU A 229 -4.89 -3.85 -17.83
N ILE A 230 -4.87 -3.20 -16.65
CA ILE A 230 -3.70 -2.44 -16.23
C ILE A 230 -2.55 -3.40 -15.94
N THR A 231 -1.35 -2.99 -16.31
CA THR A 231 -0.11 -3.73 -16.01
C THR A 231 0.21 -3.68 -14.52
N HIS A 232 1.09 -4.56 -14.05
CA HIS A 232 1.60 -4.49 -12.67
C HIS A 232 2.33 -3.18 -12.39
N LYS A 233 3.06 -2.66 -13.38
CA LYS A 233 3.74 -1.36 -13.29
C LYS A 233 2.74 -0.22 -13.08
N GLU A 234 1.70 -0.13 -13.89
CA GLU A 234 0.63 0.87 -13.73
C GLU A 234 -0.07 0.74 -12.38
N ARG A 235 -0.33 -0.49 -11.94
CA ARG A 235 -0.90 -0.76 -10.62
C ARG A 235 0.00 -0.26 -9.49
N ALA A 236 1.31 -0.52 -9.58
CA ALA A 236 2.31 -0.08 -8.62
C ALA A 236 2.42 1.46 -8.58
N MET A 237 2.42 2.11 -9.74
CA MET A 237 2.43 3.58 -9.85
C MET A 237 1.19 4.22 -9.21
N ILE A 238 -0.02 3.65 -9.41
CA ILE A 238 -1.24 4.12 -8.75
C ILE A 238 -1.13 3.96 -7.22
N GLN A 239 -0.45 2.92 -6.73
CA GLN A 239 -0.18 2.70 -5.31
C GLN A 239 0.92 3.63 -4.76
N GLY A 240 1.66 4.33 -5.65
CA GLY A 240 2.70 5.29 -5.31
C GLY A 240 4.12 4.73 -5.27
N PHE A 241 4.34 3.51 -5.78
CA PHE A 241 5.70 3.00 -5.98
C PHE A 241 6.40 3.75 -7.12
N PRO A 242 7.73 3.86 -7.08
CA PRO A 242 8.53 4.34 -8.20
C PRO A 242 8.33 3.48 -9.45
N GLU A 243 8.55 4.07 -10.62
CA GLU A 243 8.36 3.39 -11.91
C GLU A 243 9.33 2.23 -12.14
N ASP A 244 10.50 2.30 -11.55
CA ASP A 244 11.59 1.32 -11.59
C ASP A 244 11.53 0.27 -10.47
N TYR A 245 10.50 0.32 -9.60
CA TYR A 245 10.36 -0.65 -8.51
C TYR A 245 10.07 -2.05 -9.03
N VAL A 246 10.90 -3.02 -8.64
CA VAL A 246 10.87 -4.40 -9.15
C VAL A 246 10.11 -5.32 -8.20
N PHE A 247 9.11 -6.03 -8.71
CA PHE A 247 8.36 -7.04 -7.95
C PHE A 247 8.76 -8.45 -8.38
N TYR A 248 8.97 -9.33 -7.40
CA TYR A 248 9.25 -10.74 -7.60
C TYR A 248 7.98 -11.59 -7.42
N GLY A 249 7.84 -12.64 -8.24
CA GLY A 249 6.76 -13.63 -8.13
C GLY A 249 5.88 -13.69 -9.38
N ASN A 250 4.82 -14.50 -9.30
CA ASN A 250 3.82 -14.59 -10.37
C ASN A 250 2.79 -13.46 -10.27
N ASP A 251 1.94 -13.32 -11.30
CA ASP A 251 0.91 -12.28 -11.40
C ASP A 251 0.03 -12.15 -10.16
N VAL A 252 -0.37 -13.28 -9.55
CA VAL A 252 -1.22 -13.28 -8.35
C VAL A 252 -0.47 -12.75 -7.15
N SER A 253 0.80 -13.18 -7.00
CA SER A 253 1.68 -12.74 -5.93
C SER A 253 1.95 -11.24 -6.04
N ILE A 254 2.33 -10.75 -7.22
CA ILE A 254 2.62 -9.33 -7.46
C ILE A 254 1.39 -8.46 -7.17
N ARG A 255 0.19 -8.85 -7.64
CA ARG A 255 -1.05 -8.12 -7.31
C ARG A 255 -1.32 -8.06 -5.82
N LYS A 256 -1.07 -9.16 -5.08
CA LYS A 256 -1.22 -9.19 -3.62
C LYS A 256 -0.22 -8.26 -2.93
N GLN A 257 1.04 -8.30 -3.34
CA GLN A 257 2.09 -7.45 -2.81
C GLN A 257 1.72 -5.96 -2.97
N ILE A 258 1.38 -5.53 -4.19
CA ILE A 258 0.99 -4.15 -4.47
C ILE A 258 -0.27 -3.75 -3.68
N GLY A 259 -1.32 -4.59 -3.70
CA GLY A 259 -2.59 -4.28 -3.05
C GLY A 259 -2.52 -4.20 -1.52
N ASN A 260 -1.62 -4.97 -0.90
CA ASN A 260 -1.39 -4.97 0.55
C ASN A 260 -0.44 -3.85 0.99
N ALA A 261 0.42 -3.37 0.10
CA ALA A 261 1.45 -2.41 0.47
C ALA A 261 0.88 -1.11 1.04
N VAL A 262 1.58 -0.58 2.03
CA VAL A 262 1.43 0.81 2.43
C VAL A 262 1.99 1.70 1.32
N PRO A 263 1.25 2.71 0.85
CA PRO A 263 1.74 3.59 -0.19
C PRO A 263 3.02 4.34 0.23
N PRO A 264 4.12 4.25 -0.54
CA PRO A 264 5.38 4.93 -0.21
C PRO A 264 5.24 6.44 0.06
N PRO A 265 4.45 7.23 -0.70
CA PRO A 265 4.32 8.66 -0.43
C PRO A 265 3.71 8.98 0.95
N LEU A 266 2.86 8.10 1.50
CA LEU A 266 2.32 8.27 2.86
C LEU A 266 3.44 8.16 3.90
N ALA A 267 4.25 7.11 3.86
CA ALA A 267 5.39 6.94 4.78
C ALA A 267 6.40 8.09 4.62
N ASN A 268 6.73 8.45 3.37
CA ASN A 268 7.60 9.59 3.09
C ASN A 268 7.09 10.88 3.74
N ALA A 269 5.78 11.16 3.70
CA ALA A 269 5.22 12.37 4.30
C ALA A 269 5.44 12.42 5.82
N PHE A 270 5.32 11.30 6.53
CA PHE A 270 5.56 11.23 7.97
C PHE A 270 7.06 11.37 8.30
N PHE A 271 7.91 10.59 7.65
CA PHE A 271 9.33 10.50 8.00
C PHE A 271 10.16 11.69 7.50
N SER A 272 9.76 12.40 6.45
CA SER A 272 10.41 13.64 6.00
C SER A 272 10.35 14.78 7.03
N GLN A 273 9.55 14.64 8.08
CA GLN A 273 9.49 15.61 9.18
C GLN A 273 10.62 15.43 10.21
N ILE A 274 11.28 14.27 10.20
CA ILE A 274 12.39 13.99 11.10
C ILE A 274 13.61 14.77 10.63
N GLN A 275 14.04 15.74 11.42
CA GLN A 275 15.30 16.46 11.19
C GLN A 275 16.46 15.55 11.59
N ILE A 276 17.23 15.07 10.60
CA ILE A 276 18.47 14.38 10.86
C ILE A 276 19.51 15.45 11.20
N PRO A 277 20.08 15.49 12.42
CA PRO A 277 21.16 16.45 12.74
C PRO A 277 22.32 16.26 11.76
N ILE A 278 22.78 17.35 11.14
CA ILE A 278 23.87 17.37 10.13
C ILE A 278 25.17 16.74 10.65
N THR A 279 25.35 16.64 11.96
CA THR A 279 26.51 16.00 12.62
C THR A 279 26.65 14.49 12.31
N VAL A 280 25.64 13.83 11.83
CA VAL A 280 25.70 12.38 11.49
C VAL A 280 26.23 12.15 10.07
N LEU A 281 26.08 13.11 9.16
CA LEU A 281 26.48 12.98 7.76
C LEU A 281 28.02 13.09 7.54
N ASN A 282 28.75 13.70 8.47
CA ASN A 282 30.19 13.94 8.33
C ASN A 282 31.07 12.79 8.87
N LYS A 283 30.55 11.75 9.47
CA LYS A 283 31.34 10.60 9.97
C LYS A 283 31.56 9.48 8.94
N GLY A 284 31.01 9.59 7.74
CA GLY A 284 31.12 8.59 6.67
C GLY A 284 32.26 8.78 5.68
N ASN A 285 32.95 9.94 5.67
CA ASN A 285 33.98 10.28 4.66
C ASN A 285 35.39 10.44 5.24
N ALA A 286 35.66 9.89 6.42
CA ALA A 286 37.00 9.86 6.96
C ALA A 286 37.43 8.40 7.19
N LYS A 287 37.81 7.73 6.10
CA LYS A 287 38.86 6.68 6.05
C LYS A 287 39.15 6.35 4.60
#